data_c85bdd21eda7e66347b483696d6b6e9f
#
_entry.id   c85bdd21eda7e66347b483696d6b6e9f
#
_cell.length_a   1.000
_cell.length_b   1.000
_cell.length_c   1.000
_cell.angle_alpha   90.00
_cell.angle_beta   90.00
_cell.angle_gamma   90.00
#
_symmetry.space_group_name_H-M   'P 1'
#
loop_
_entity.id
_entity.type
_entity.pdbx_description
1 polymer ?
#
loop_
_entity_poly.entity_id
_entity_poly.type
_entity_poly.pdbx_seq_one_letter_code
_entity_poly.pdbx_strand_id
1 'polypeptide(L)'
;MSDENVMHGTTILSVRKGDEVVVAGDGQVSLGPTVMKGSAIKVRRLGKRNDVIGGFAGATADAFTLFERLEAKLETYPGQLVRAAVELAKDWRQDRYLRRLEAMLIVVDAEHSLIVTGTGDVVEAESDGVLAIGSGGNYALSAARALITVEDDSLSAEEIA
;
A
#
# COMPACT_ATOMS: atom_id res chain seq x y z
N MET A 1 16.77 -11.66 -30.56
CA MET A 1 15.60 -10.96 -29.98
C MET A 1 15.80 -10.89 -28.49
N SER A 2 16.21 -9.74 -28.05
CA SER A 2 16.31 -9.49 -26.63
C SER A 2 14.92 -9.29 -26.10
N ASP A 3 14.42 -10.26 -25.33
CA ASP A 3 13.43 -9.93 -24.33
C ASP A 3 14.12 -8.93 -23.40
N GLU A 4 13.90 -7.68 -23.66
CA GLU A 4 14.23 -6.66 -22.71
C GLU A 4 13.38 -7.00 -21.47
N ASN A 5 13.99 -7.63 -20.50
CA ASN A 5 13.52 -7.65 -19.15
C ASN A 5 13.47 -6.18 -18.71
N VAL A 6 12.42 -5.50 -19.10
CA VAL A 6 12.08 -4.22 -18.52
C VAL A 6 11.73 -4.55 -17.08
N MET A 7 12.71 -4.46 -16.20
CA MET A 7 12.49 -4.51 -14.77
C MET A 7 11.63 -3.29 -14.43
N HIS A 8 10.33 -3.49 -14.36
CA HIS A 8 9.44 -2.50 -13.79
C HIS A 8 9.72 -2.43 -12.30
N GLY A 9 10.69 -1.61 -11.95
CA GLY A 9 10.98 -1.31 -10.56
C GLY A 9 9.75 -0.64 -9.95
N THR A 10 9.15 -1.27 -8.95
CA THR A 10 8.05 -0.68 -8.19
C THR A 10 8.49 -0.48 -6.75
N THR A 11 8.26 0.69 -6.23
CA THR A 11 8.44 0.99 -4.81
C THR A 11 7.19 1.68 -4.30
N ILE A 12 6.57 1.12 -3.27
CA ILE A 12 5.50 1.74 -2.49
C ILE A 12 5.97 1.82 -1.06
N LEU A 13 5.92 3.00 -0.49
CA LEU A 13 6.30 3.30 0.89
C LEU A 13 5.13 3.92 1.63
N SER A 14 4.85 3.44 2.82
CA SER A 14 3.90 4.07 3.75
C SER A 14 4.64 4.52 5.01
N VAL A 15 4.44 5.76 5.39
CA VAL A 15 5.00 6.35 6.61
C VAL A 15 3.86 6.92 7.44
N ARG A 16 3.78 6.46 8.69
CA ARG A 16 2.87 7.03 9.70
C ARG A 16 3.69 7.70 10.77
N LYS A 17 3.43 8.98 10.99
CA LYS A 17 4.06 9.76 12.05
C LYS A 17 3.02 10.67 12.70
N GLY A 18 2.78 10.49 13.99
CA GLY A 18 1.69 11.18 14.69
C GLY A 18 0.33 10.85 14.09
N ASP A 19 -0.45 11.86 13.76
CA ASP A 19 -1.78 11.72 13.15
C ASP A 19 -1.73 11.69 11.60
N GLU A 20 -0.54 11.78 11.02
CA GLU A 20 -0.34 11.80 9.57
C GLU A 20 0.11 10.44 9.05
N VAL A 21 -0.51 9.98 7.97
CA VAL A 21 -0.05 8.83 7.19
C VAL A 21 0.08 9.22 5.72
N VAL A 22 1.20 8.86 5.14
CA VAL A 22 1.51 9.14 3.73
C VAL A 22 1.84 7.84 3.03
N VAL A 23 1.29 7.64 1.84
CA VAL A 23 1.66 6.56 0.93
C VAL A 23 2.27 7.18 -0.31
N ALA A 24 3.51 6.83 -0.59
CA ALA A 24 4.25 7.28 -1.75
C ALA A 24 4.56 6.11 -2.66
N GLY A 25 4.41 6.32 -3.95
CA GLY A 25 4.83 5.37 -4.98
C GLY A 25 5.78 6.03 -5.97
N ASP A 26 6.61 5.26 -6.63
CA ASP A 26 7.46 5.79 -7.69
C ASP A 26 6.59 6.39 -8.80
N GLY A 27 6.72 7.71 -8.99
CA GLY A 27 5.93 8.52 -9.90
C GLY A 27 4.62 9.06 -9.34
N GLN A 28 4.26 8.78 -8.07
CA GLN A 28 3.05 9.30 -7.44
C GLN A 28 3.19 9.43 -5.93
N VAL A 29 2.67 10.52 -5.39
CA VAL A 29 2.53 10.77 -3.95
C VAL A 29 1.06 11.04 -3.62
N SER A 30 0.54 10.42 -2.56
CA SER A 30 -0.78 10.67 -2.01
C SER A 30 -0.66 11.15 -0.58
N LEU A 31 -1.16 12.34 -0.29
CA LEU A 31 -1.14 12.97 1.02
C LEU A 31 -2.57 13.31 1.44
N GLY A 32 -3.03 12.74 2.56
CA GLY A 32 -4.37 13.01 3.07
C GLY A 32 -5.44 12.90 1.98
N PRO A 33 -6.27 13.93 1.73
CA PRO A 33 -7.30 13.91 0.69
C PRO A 33 -6.77 14.16 -0.73
N THR A 34 -5.48 14.47 -0.92
CA THR A 34 -4.93 14.90 -2.21
C THR A 34 -4.16 13.78 -2.87
N VAL A 35 -4.56 13.38 -4.08
CA VAL A 35 -3.78 12.49 -4.96
C VAL A 35 -3.09 13.34 -6.01
N MET A 36 -1.76 13.27 -6.07
CA MET A 36 -0.97 13.95 -7.08
C MET A 36 -0.82 13.06 -8.32
N LYS A 37 -0.87 13.64 -9.51
CA LYS A 37 -0.87 12.91 -10.77
C LYS A 37 0.49 12.29 -11.09
N GLY A 38 0.48 11.00 -11.40
CA GLY A 38 1.59 10.27 -12.01
C GLY A 38 1.14 9.52 -13.26
N SER A 39 2.07 9.08 -14.08
CA SER A 39 1.78 8.35 -15.34
C SER A 39 1.25 6.93 -15.10
N ALA A 40 1.45 6.37 -13.91
CA ALA A 40 0.85 5.11 -13.48
C ALA A 40 0.25 5.32 -12.09
N ILE A 41 -1.05 5.06 -11.96
CA ILE A 41 -1.76 5.24 -10.69
C ILE A 41 -1.50 4.01 -9.81
N LYS A 42 -0.36 4.00 -9.11
CA LYS A 42 0.02 2.94 -8.17
C LYS A 42 -0.55 3.13 -6.77
N VAL A 43 -0.98 4.35 -6.47
CA VAL A 43 -1.57 4.72 -5.18
C VAL A 43 -2.90 5.42 -5.44
N ARG A 44 -3.96 5.01 -4.76
CA ARG A 44 -5.27 5.63 -4.88
C ARG A 44 -6.11 5.54 -3.62
N ARG A 45 -7.12 6.37 -3.55
CA ARG A 45 -8.15 6.27 -2.50
C ARG A 45 -9.17 5.22 -2.85
N LEU A 46 -9.62 4.51 -1.84
CA LEU A 46 -10.53 3.38 -1.94
C LEU A 46 -11.78 3.62 -1.08
N GLY A 47 -12.87 2.98 -1.53
CA GLY A 47 -14.15 2.98 -0.82
C GLY A 47 -14.95 4.26 -1.01
N LYS A 48 -16.24 4.19 -0.69
CA LYS A 48 -17.19 5.31 -0.82
C LYS A 48 -16.88 6.48 0.11
N ARG A 49 -16.25 6.18 1.25
CA ARG A 49 -15.88 7.18 2.25
C ARG A 49 -14.55 7.89 1.95
N ASN A 50 -13.78 7.39 0.99
CA ASN A 50 -12.44 7.87 0.63
C ASN A 50 -11.46 7.99 1.82
N ASP A 51 -11.66 7.17 2.83
CA ASP A 51 -10.87 7.14 4.06
C ASP A 51 -9.77 6.07 4.08
N VAL A 52 -9.66 5.29 3.01
CA VAL A 52 -8.62 4.27 2.81
C VAL A 52 -7.74 4.63 1.62
N ILE A 53 -6.44 4.48 1.77
CA ILE A 53 -5.47 4.63 0.68
C ILE A 53 -4.87 3.26 0.41
N GLY A 54 -4.85 2.86 -0.85
CA GLY A 54 -4.22 1.64 -1.31
C GLY A 54 -3.06 1.93 -2.27
N GLY A 55 -1.96 1.20 -2.08
CA GLY A 55 -0.83 1.17 -3.00
C GLY A 55 -0.54 -0.27 -3.43
N PHE A 56 -0.05 -0.46 -4.64
CA PHE A 56 0.25 -1.80 -5.12
C PHE A 56 1.61 -1.91 -5.79
N ALA A 57 2.20 -3.09 -5.67
CA ALA A 57 3.34 -3.56 -6.45
C ALA A 57 2.93 -4.83 -7.19
N GLY A 58 3.15 -4.85 -8.51
CA GLY A 58 2.77 -5.95 -9.40
C GLY A 58 2.11 -5.45 -10.69
N ALA A 59 1.43 -6.35 -11.40
CA ALA A 59 0.73 -6.00 -12.63
C ALA A 59 -0.47 -5.09 -12.36
N THR A 60 -0.61 -4.03 -13.15
CA THR A 60 -1.67 -3.02 -12.98
C THR A 60 -3.08 -3.62 -13.06
N ALA A 61 -3.32 -4.53 -14.01
CA ALA A 61 -4.62 -5.21 -14.14
C ALA A 61 -4.98 -6.03 -12.90
N ASP A 62 -4.00 -6.74 -12.34
CA ASP A 62 -4.16 -7.53 -11.12
C ASP A 62 -4.47 -6.63 -9.92
N ALA A 63 -3.79 -5.51 -9.81
CA ALA A 63 -4.02 -4.56 -8.75
C ALA A 63 -5.43 -3.95 -8.79
N PHE A 64 -5.93 -3.59 -9.97
CA PHE A 64 -7.30 -3.08 -10.11
C PHE A 64 -8.33 -4.10 -9.66
N THR A 65 -8.18 -5.36 -10.03
CA THR A 65 -9.07 -6.44 -9.58
C THR A 65 -9.06 -6.55 -8.06
N LEU A 66 -7.89 -6.53 -7.44
CA LEU A 66 -7.75 -6.62 -6.00
C LEU A 66 -8.32 -5.39 -5.28
N PHE A 67 -8.14 -4.20 -5.83
CA PHE A 67 -8.73 -2.99 -5.27
C PHE A 67 -10.26 -3.01 -5.34
N GLU A 68 -10.85 -3.47 -6.44
CA GLU A 68 -12.30 -3.64 -6.56
C GLU A 68 -12.83 -4.62 -5.52
N ARG A 69 -12.12 -5.73 -5.31
CA ARG A 69 -12.48 -6.71 -4.27
C ARG A 69 -12.37 -6.13 -2.87
N LEU A 70 -11.33 -5.35 -2.60
CA LEU A 70 -11.18 -4.66 -1.32
C LEU A 70 -12.31 -3.65 -1.09
N GLU A 71 -12.66 -2.86 -2.11
CA GLU A 71 -13.76 -1.90 -2.01
C GLU A 71 -15.08 -2.58 -1.66
N ALA A 72 -15.37 -3.75 -2.22
CA ALA A 72 -16.54 -4.54 -1.86
C ALA A 72 -16.49 -4.98 -0.38
N LYS A 73 -15.32 -5.37 0.13
CA LYS A 73 -15.16 -5.71 1.55
C LYS A 73 -15.31 -4.49 2.46
N LEU A 74 -14.83 -3.32 2.04
CA LEU A 74 -15.01 -2.08 2.79
C LEU A 74 -16.48 -1.64 2.87
N GLU A 75 -17.29 -1.94 1.85
CA GLU A 75 -18.73 -1.72 1.91
C GLU A 75 -19.43 -2.67 2.89
N THR A 76 -18.99 -3.92 2.95
CA THR A 76 -19.52 -4.91 3.89
C THR A 76 -19.10 -4.63 5.33
N TYR A 77 -17.89 -4.13 5.53
CA TYR A 77 -17.28 -3.85 6.83
C TYR A 77 -16.83 -2.39 6.94
N PRO A 78 -17.75 -1.42 6.91
CA PRO A 78 -17.41 0.00 6.92
C PRO A 78 -16.64 0.40 8.19
N GLY A 79 -15.54 1.14 8.00
CA GLY A 79 -14.66 1.56 9.09
C GLY A 79 -13.83 0.46 9.74
N GLN A 80 -13.79 -0.75 9.14
CA GLN A 80 -13.08 -1.92 9.67
C GLN A 80 -12.03 -2.40 8.66
N LEU A 81 -10.97 -1.62 8.45
CA LEU A 81 -9.94 -1.91 7.45
C LEU A 81 -9.28 -3.27 7.69
N VAL A 82 -8.92 -3.58 8.92
CA VAL A 82 -8.26 -4.86 9.25
C VAL A 82 -9.14 -6.04 8.85
N ARG A 83 -10.43 -5.98 9.18
CA ARG A 83 -11.38 -7.04 8.81
C ARG A 83 -11.55 -7.15 7.30
N ALA A 84 -11.70 -6.03 6.62
CA ALA A 84 -11.81 -6.01 5.16
C ALA A 84 -10.56 -6.61 4.50
N ALA A 85 -9.38 -6.27 4.98
CA ALA A 85 -8.10 -6.80 4.50
C ALA A 85 -7.96 -8.31 4.74
N VAL A 86 -8.35 -8.80 5.91
CA VAL A 86 -8.33 -10.23 6.24
C VAL A 86 -9.30 -11.01 5.32
N GLU A 87 -10.50 -10.50 5.10
CA GLU A 87 -11.47 -11.14 4.20
C GLU A 87 -10.98 -11.12 2.73
N LEU A 88 -10.34 -10.04 2.30
CA LEU A 88 -9.68 -10.01 0.98
C LEU A 88 -8.57 -11.07 0.88
N ALA A 89 -7.72 -11.18 1.90
CA ALA A 89 -6.63 -12.15 1.91
C ALA A 89 -7.13 -13.59 1.84
N LYS A 90 -8.24 -13.90 2.52
CA LYS A 90 -8.90 -15.21 2.42
C LYS A 90 -9.40 -15.48 1.01
N ASP A 91 -10.09 -14.54 0.40
CA ASP A 91 -10.57 -14.65 -0.98
C ASP A 91 -9.41 -14.80 -1.96
N TRP A 92 -8.36 -14.02 -1.79
CA TRP A 92 -7.18 -14.08 -2.64
C TRP A 92 -6.52 -15.45 -2.62
N ARG A 93 -6.39 -16.04 -1.46
CA ARG A 93 -5.83 -17.37 -1.30
C ARG A 93 -6.71 -18.48 -1.87
N GLN A 94 -8.04 -18.38 -1.72
CA GLN A 94 -9.00 -19.44 -2.02
C GLN A 94 -9.60 -19.38 -3.41
N ASP A 95 -9.78 -18.19 -3.96
CA ASP A 95 -10.36 -17.99 -5.28
C ASP A 95 -9.39 -18.46 -6.38
N ARG A 96 -9.87 -19.30 -7.29
CA ARG A 96 -9.05 -19.86 -8.38
C ARG A 96 -8.48 -18.78 -9.30
N TYR A 97 -9.22 -17.71 -9.51
CA TYR A 97 -8.79 -16.59 -10.33
C TYR A 97 -7.81 -15.69 -9.57
N LEU A 98 -8.17 -15.26 -8.38
CA LEU A 98 -7.38 -14.32 -7.58
C LEU A 98 -6.02 -14.89 -7.17
N ARG A 99 -5.94 -16.16 -6.82
CA ARG A 99 -4.66 -16.76 -6.36
C ARG A 99 -3.56 -16.82 -7.42
N ARG A 100 -3.90 -16.57 -8.70
CA ARG A 100 -2.92 -16.46 -9.79
C ARG A 100 -2.36 -15.05 -9.92
N LEU A 101 -2.95 -14.09 -9.25
CA LEU A 101 -2.54 -12.70 -9.30
C LEU A 101 -1.28 -12.51 -8.45
N GLU A 102 -0.24 -12.00 -9.10
CA GLU A 102 1.02 -11.67 -8.43
C GLU A 102 1.04 -10.17 -8.16
N ALA A 103 0.76 -9.82 -6.93
CA ALA A 103 0.78 -8.45 -6.45
C ALA A 103 0.97 -8.42 -4.93
N MET A 104 1.37 -7.28 -4.42
CA MET A 104 1.33 -6.95 -3.01
C MET A 104 0.61 -5.62 -2.86
N LEU A 105 -0.17 -5.50 -1.80
CA LEU A 105 -0.89 -4.27 -1.49
C LEU A 105 -0.41 -3.69 -0.18
N ILE A 106 -0.30 -2.36 -0.13
CA ILE A 106 -0.34 -1.60 1.12
C ILE A 106 -1.71 -0.94 1.19
N VAL A 107 -2.37 -1.05 2.33
CA VAL A 107 -3.65 -0.37 2.59
C VAL A 107 -3.58 0.31 3.95
N VAL A 108 -3.97 1.57 3.97
CA VAL A 108 -3.90 2.39 5.18
C VAL A 108 -5.19 3.17 5.39
N ASP A 109 -5.54 3.39 6.65
CA ASP A 109 -6.54 4.36 7.07
C ASP A 109 -5.98 5.23 8.22
N ALA A 110 -6.84 5.96 8.91
CA ALA A 110 -6.41 6.82 10.00
C ALA A 110 -5.72 6.06 11.15
N GLU A 111 -6.02 4.78 11.34
CA GLU A 111 -5.56 3.98 12.49
C GLU A 111 -4.60 2.85 12.12
N HIS A 112 -4.73 2.28 10.91
CA HIS A 112 -4.02 1.05 10.52
C HIS A 112 -3.19 1.22 9.25
N SER A 113 -2.06 0.55 9.22
CA SER A 113 -1.21 0.40 8.02
C SER A 113 -0.89 -1.09 7.84
N LEU A 114 -1.33 -1.66 6.71
CA LEU A 114 -1.30 -3.10 6.47
C LEU A 114 -0.65 -3.44 5.13
N ILE A 115 0.12 -4.54 5.11
CA ILE A 115 0.49 -5.23 3.86
C ILE A 115 -0.43 -6.43 3.69
N VAL A 116 -0.97 -6.61 2.49
CA VAL A 116 -1.79 -7.77 2.11
C VAL A 116 -1.12 -8.50 0.96
N THR A 117 -0.98 -9.80 1.08
CA THR A 117 -0.31 -10.65 0.08
C THR A 117 -1.19 -11.78 -0.40
N GLY A 118 -0.86 -12.33 -1.57
CA GLY A 118 -1.57 -13.45 -2.18
C GLY A 118 -1.41 -14.78 -1.44
N THR A 119 -0.48 -14.87 -0.49
CA THR A 119 -0.33 -16.03 0.39
C THR A 119 -1.36 -16.07 1.52
N GLY A 120 -2.17 -15.03 1.64
CA GLY A 120 -3.19 -14.88 2.67
C GLY A 120 -2.70 -14.15 3.92
N ASP A 121 -1.52 -13.52 3.83
CA ASP A 121 -0.96 -12.77 4.95
C ASP A 121 -1.48 -11.34 4.99
N VAL A 122 -1.79 -10.89 6.18
CA VAL A 122 -2.05 -9.49 6.52
C VAL A 122 -1.08 -9.09 7.62
N VAL A 123 -0.17 -8.19 7.29
CA VAL A 123 0.89 -7.75 8.20
C VAL A 123 0.67 -6.28 8.55
N GLU A 124 0.54 -6.00 9.83
CA GLU A 124 0.43 -4.64 10.33
C GLU A 124 1.82 -4.02 10.53
N ALA A 125 1.93 -2.70 10.33
CA ALA A 125 3.15 -1.97 10.58
C ALA A 125 3.58 -2.11 12.05
N GLU A 126 4.89 -2.22 12.25
CA GLU A 126 5.48 -2.17 13.59
C GLU A 126 5.35 -0.76 14.19
N SER A 127 5.87 -0.60 15.40
CA SER A 127 5.79 0.67 16.16
C SER A 127 6.43 1.88 15.46
N ASP A 128 7.32 1.65 14.48
CA ASP A 128 7.93 2.70 13.67
C ASP A 128 6.97 3.28 12.62
N GLY A 129 5.85 2.62 12.34
CA GLY A 129 4.82 3.09 11.43
C GLY A 129 5.20 3.03 9.95
N VAL A 130 6.25 2.28 9.57
CA VAL A 130 6.77 2.23 8.20
C VAL A 130 6.49 0.87 7.56
N LEU A 131 5.95 0.90 6.35
CA LEU A 131 5.79 -0.28 5.48
C LEU A 131 6.33 0.05 4.09
N ALA A 132 6.90 -0.94 3.42
CA ALA A 132 7.31 -0.82 2.03
C ALA A 132 7.13 -2.13 1.28
N ILE A 133 6.78 -2.04 0.01
CA ILE A 133 6.63 -3.17 -0.92
C ILE A 133 7.27 -2.86 -2.26
N GLY A 134 7.47 -3.91 -3.07
CA GLY A 134 8.06 -3.82 -4.39
C GLY A 134 9.57 -4.03 -4.38
N SER A 135 10.19 -3.98 -5.57
CA SER A 135 11.62 -4.27 -5.75
C SER A 135 12.54 -3.27 -5.05
N GLY A 136 12.11 -2.01 -4.91
CA GLY A 136 12.82 -0.97 -4.17
C GLY A 136 12.40 -0.84 -2.71
N GLY A 137 11.48 -1.69 -2.24
CA GLY A 137 10.87 -1.57 -0.93
C GLY A 137 11.84 -1.62 0.24
N ASN A 138 12.81 -2.52 0.20
CA ASN A 138 13.79 -2.65 1.28
C ASN A 138 14.69 -1.42 1.42
N TYR A 139 15.04 -0.78 0.31
CA TYR A 139 15.82 0.47 0.33
C TYR A 139 15.00 1.62 0.93
N ALA A 140 13.76 1.77 0.49
CA ALA A 140 12.86 2.80 0.99
C ALA A 140 12.54 2.58 2.48
N LEU A 141 12.30 1.35 2.90
CA LEU A 141 12.05 0.97 4.29
C LEU A 141 13.23 1.35 5.18
N SER A 142 14.45 0.99 4.77
CA SER A 142 15.66 1.28 5.52
C SER A 142 15.93 2.78 5.65
N ALA A 143 15.73 3.54 4.57
CA ALA A 143 15.88 4.99 4.58
C ALA A 143 14.85 5.68 5.49
N ALA A 144 13.57 5.29 5.38
CA ALA A 144 12.51 5.84 6.21
C ALA A 144 12.71 5.52 7.70
N ARG A 145 13.10 4.30 8.03
CA ARG A 145 13.42 3.91 9.41
C ARG A 145 14.59 4.69 9.98
N ALA A 146 15.62 4.92 9.19
CA ALA A 146 16.75 5.74 9.61
C ALA A 146 16.33 7.18 9.95
N LEU A 147 15.48 7.78 9.12
CA LEU A 147 14.97 9.14 9.33
C LEU A 147 14.04 9.24 10.54
N ILE A 148 13.23 8.22 10.80
CA ILE A 148 12.33 8.17 11.97
C ILE A 148 13.10 8.00 13.27
N THR A 149 14.21 7.24 13.27
CA THR A 149 15.02 6.99 14.47
C THR A 149 15.88 8.17 14.86
N VAL A 150 16.13 9.10 13.95
CA VAL A 150 16.76 10.40 14.33
C VAL A 150 15.75 11.17 15.17
N GLU A 151 16.16 11.57 16.38
CA GLU A 151 15.34 12.38 17.30
C GLU A 151 15.19 13.82 16.78
N ASP A 152 14.70 13.94 15.56
CA ASP A 152 14.42 15.23 14.92
C ASP A 152 12.95 15.28 14.56
N ASP A 153 12.16 15.92 15.43
CA ASP A 153 10.73 16.14 15.20
C ASP A 153 10.45 17.14 14.05
N SER A 154 11.50 17.64 13.39
CA SER A 154 11.36 18.59 12.29
C SER A 154 10.85 17.95 11.00
N LEU A 155 11.03 16.62 10.80
CA LEU A 155 10.58 15.93 9.61
C LEU A 155 9.15 15.41 9.76
N SER A 156 8.27 15.80 8.83
CA SER A 156 6.91 15.25 8.70
C SER A 156 6.93 13.87 8.05
N ALA A 157 5.81 13.15 8.10
CA ALA A 157 5.65 11.89 7.38
C ALA A 157 5.82 12.07 5.86
N GLU A 158 5.38 13.20 5.32
CA GLU A 158 5.53 13.54 3.90
C GLU A 158 7.01 13.74 3.53
N GLU A 159 7.77 14.45 4.35
CA GLU A 159 9.19 14.71 4.10
C GLU A 159 10.03 13.44 4.20
N ILE A 160 9.63 12.48 5.03
CA ILE A 160 10.27 11.17 5.16
C ILE A 160 9.93 10.28 3.97
N ALA A 161 8.68 10.29 3.51
CA ALA A 161 8.22 9.46 2.41
C ALA A 161 8.75 9.94 1.05
#